data_e4b1a727883ee136a963cc8d7453d5d4
#
_entry.id   e4b1a727883ee136a963cc8d7453d5d4
#
_cell.length_a   1.000
_cell.length_b   1.000
_cell.length_c   1.000
_cell.angle_alpha   90.00
_cell.angle_beta   90.00
_cell.angle_gamma   90.00
#
_symmetry.space_group_name_H-M   'P 1'
#
loop_
_entity.id
_entity.type
_entity.pdbx_description
1 polymer ?
#
loop_
_entity_poly.entity_id
_entity_poly.type
_entity_poly.pdbx_seq_one_letter_code
_entity_poly.pdbx_strand_id
1 'polypeptide(L)'
;MDRVSQAVKELVEEIQRMPEAPDPAETDRHAFTLLLSGIAACRRAPGIPSHMGYRTLYRCGDEPATEELKAHLFRLYGIYDRESLEKVCMEQFTSGREYEQFMTFWCDAPLFDLEELEEEGRRAFETRFKRASLFRPYVGERGFYAWDINERIGLGRLACACGIIDRETFDELTDYQVRKAQVFYHTFKDYAVSCICGAVYDVPGGDEEDMLSFLDLNRKLALHLLEEGGAWYRNAWYCLLYTSPSPRDTE
;
A
#
# COMPACT_ATOMS: atom_id res chain seq x y z
N MET A 1 -0.60 24.05 2.01
CA MET A 1 -0.05 23.14 3.06
C MET A 1 -0.96 23.09 4.30
N ASP A 2 -1.50 24.19 4.77
CA ASP A 2 -2.41 24.18 5.94
C ASP A 2 -3.71 23.39 5.67
N ARG A 3 -4.28 23.49 4.48
CA ARG A 3 -5.47 22.73 4.06
C ARG A 3 -5.22 21.23 4.03
N VAL A 4 -4.07 20.81 3.50
CA VAL A 4 -3.68 19.39 3.47
C VAL A 4 -3.45 18.88 4.89
N SER A 5 -2.76 19.64 5.74
CA SER A 5 -2.54 19.28 7.14
C SER A 5 -3.87 19.08 7.90
N GLN A 6 -4.79 20.00 7.73
CA GLN A 6 -6.11 19.91 8.33
C GLN A 6 -6.90 18.70 7.82
N ALA A 7 -6.87 18.47 6.49
CA ALA A 7 -7.57 17.34 5.86
C ALA A 7 -7.01 15.98 6.31
N VAL A 8 -5.67 15.87 6.48
CA VAL A 8 -5.03 14.65 7.01
C VAL A 8 -5.44 14.43 8.47
N LYS A 9 -5.47 15.47 9.28
CA LYS A 9 -5.93 15.35 10.68
C LYS A 9 -7.38 14.84 10.76
N GLU A 10 -8.28 15.44 9.98
CA GLU A 10 -9.69 15.05 9.92
C GLU A 10 -9.85 13.60 9.45
N LEU A 11 -9.07 13.20 8.44
CA LEU A 11 -9.02 11.82 7.96
C LEU A 11 -8.62 10.84 9.07
N VAL A 12 -7.53 11.12 9.78
CA VAL A 12 -7.05 10.24 10.85
C VAL A 12 -8.11 10.09 11.94
N GLU A 13 -8.72 11.20 12.36
CA GLU A 13 -9.80 11.17 13.34
C GLU A 13 -11.02 10.38 12.86
N GLU A 14 -11.36 10.47 11.57
CA GLU A 14 -12.46 9.72 10.97
C GLU A 14 -12.15 8.22 10.95
N ILE A 15 -10.97 7.82 10.48
CA ILE A 15 -10.53 6.42 10.47
C ILE A 15 -10.54 5.82 11.89
N GLN A 16 -10.06 6.56 12.88
CA GLN A 16 -10.06 6.09 14.27
C GLN A 16 -11.47 5.89 14.85
N ARG A 17 -12.47 6.67 14.37
CA ARG A 17 -13.88 6.50 14.75
C ARG A 17 -14.61 5.38 14.01
N MET A 18 -14.02 4.79 12.96
CA MET A 18 -14.65 3.69 12.24
C MET A 18 -14.96 2.52 13.18
N PRO A 19 -16.08 1.83 12.96
CA PRO A 19 -16.47 0.71 13.82
C PRO A 19 -15.46 -0.43 13.73
N GLU A 20 -15.43 -1.25 14.77
CA GLU A 20 -14.70 -2.51 14.80
C GLU A 20 -15.70 -3.65 14.85
N ALA A 21 -15.46 -4.72 14.09
CA ALA A 21 -16.31 -5.88 14.17
C ALA A 21 -16.16 -6.53 15.56
N PRO A 22 -17.27 -6.88 16.22
CA PRO A 22 -17.22 -7.54 17.54
C PRO A 22 -16.60 -8.94 17.43
N ASP A 23 -16.71 -9.59 16.28
CA ASP A 23 -16.21 -10.94 16.02
C ASP A 23 -15.72 -11.00 14.56
N PRO A 24 -14.53 -10.44 14.26
CA PRO A 24 -14.00 -10.47 12.89
C PRO A 24 -13.58 -11.90 12.53
N ALA A 25 -13.83 -12.28 11.29
CA ALA A 25 -13.42 -13.58 10.77
C ALA A 25 -11.90 -13.77 10.86
N GLU A 26 -11.47 -14.94 11.29
CA GLU A 26 -10.06 -15.31 11.24
C GLU A 26 -9.51 -15.17 9.81
N THR A 27 -8.30 -14.72 9.73
CA THR A 27 -7.62 -14.46 8.46
C THR A 27 -6.40 -15.35 8.37
N ASP A 28 -6.36 -16.25 7.40
CA ASP A 28 -5.16 -16.97 7.06
C ASP A 28 -4.15 -16.06 6.33
N ARG A 29 -2.92 -16.54 6.21
CA ARG A 29 -1.85 -15.77 5.57
C ARG A 29 -2.19 -15.33 4.15
N HIS A 30 -2.77 -16.20 3.33
CA HIS A 30 -3.10 -15.90 1.94
C HIS A 30 -4.20 -14.82 1.85
N ALA A 31 -5.29 -14.98 2.59
CA ALA A 31 -6.35 -13.97 2.67
C ALA A 31 -5.83 -12.63 3.19
N PHE A 32 -4.94 -12.65 4.20
CA PHE A 32 -4.31 -11.44 4.73
C PHE A 32 -3.46 -10.74 3.68
N THR A 33 -2.62 -11.49 2.94
CA THR A 33 -1.84 -10.93 1.83
C THR A 33 -2.74 -10.17 0.85
N LEU A 34 -3.85 -10.76 0.46
CA LEU A 34 -4.79 -10.13 -0.47
C LEU A 34 -5.49 -8.91 0.13
N LEU A 35 -5.83 -8.94 1.42
CA LEU A 35 -6.43 -7.80 2.13
C LEU A 35 -5.49 -6.61 2.25
N LEU A 36 -4.18 -6.82 2.34
CA LEU A 36 -3.19 -5.74 2.34
C LEU A 36 -3.22 -4.90 1.04
N SER A 37 -3.68 -5.46 -0.08
CA SER A 37 -3.90 -4.70 -1.33
C SER A 37 -5.32 -4.14 -1.47
N GLY A 38 -6.04 -3.94 -0.38
CA GLY A 38 -7.45 -3.56 -0.41
C GLY A 38 -7.73 -2.26 -1.18
N ILE A 39 -6.93 -1.21 -0.97
CA ILE A 39 -7.09 0.07 -1.66
C ILE A 39 -6.79 -0.09 -3.16
N ALA A 40 -5.73 -0.81 -3.53
CA ALA A 40 -5.42 -1.13 -4.93
C ALA A 40 -6.57 -1.91 -5.58
N ALA A 41 -7.14 -2.87 -4.86
CA ALA A 41 -8.27 -3.67 -5.32
C ALA A 41 -9.54 -2.83 -5.57
N CYS A 42 -9.78 -1.79 -4.76
CA CYS A 42 -10.91 -0.87 -4.95
C CYS A 42 -10.80 -0.06 -6.27
N ARG A 43 -9.59 0.22 -6.74
CA ARG A 43 -9.36 1.02 -7.96
C ARG A 43 -9.71 0.29 -9.25
N ARG A 44 -9.92 -1.01 -9.19
CA ARG A 44 -10.31 -1.90 -10.30
C ARG A 44 -9.50 -1.68 -11.60
N ALA A 45 -8.87 -2.73 -12.07
CA ALA A 45 -8.20 -2.74 -13.36
C ALA A 45 -9.14 -3.25 -14.47
N PRO A 46 -8.94 -2.85 -15.74
CA PRO A 46 -9.67 -3.41 -16.86
C PRO A 46 -9.46 -4.93 -16.94
N GLY A 47 -10.42 -5.64 -17.49
CA GLY A 47 -10.37 -7.10 -17.60
C GLY A 47 -10.67 -7.88 -16.32
N ILE A 48 -10.70 -7.22 -15.15
CA ILE A 48 -11.04 -7.87 -13.89
C ILE A 48 -12.54 -7.78 -13.63
N PRO A 49 -13.25 -8.93 -13.51
CA PRO A 49 -14.68 -8.94 -13.24
C PRO A 49 -15.05 -8.24 -11.92
N SER A 50 -16.14 -7.48 -11.94
CA SER A 50 -16.56 -6.64 -10.80
C SER A 50 -16.94 -7.42 -9.52
N HIS A 51 -17.23 -8.71 -9.65
CA HIS A 51 -17.59 -9.58 -8.53
C HIS A 51 -16.38 -10.19 -7.82
N MET A 52 -15.15 -9.99 -8.35
CA MET A 52 -13.96 -10.51 -7.68
C MET A 52 -13.75 -9.82 -6.35
N GLY A 53 -13.66 -10.63 -5.30
CA GLY A 53 -13.57 -10.16 -3.93
C GLY A 53 -12.15 -9.82 -3.49
N TYR A 54 -12.05 -9.29 -2.27
CA TYR A 54 -10.77 -8.86 -1.69
C TYR A 54 -9.90 -10.03 -1.18
N ARG A 55 -10.47 -11.22 -1.00
CA ARG A 55 -9.80 -12.42 -0.46
C ARG A 55 -9.43 -13.47 -1.50
N THR A 56 -9.56 -13.15 -2.79
CA THR A 56 -9.28 -14.10 -3.88
C THR A 56 -8.32 -13.47 -4.88
N LEU A 57 -7.43 -14.31 -5.44
CA LEU A 57 -6.64 -13.91 -6.61
C LEU A 57 -7.59 -13.60 -7.78
N TYR A 58 -7.25 -12.56 -8.52
CA TYR A 58 -8.02 -12.19 -9.70
C TYR A 58 -7.83 -13.20 -10.82
N ARG A 59 -8.84 -13.26 -11.69
CA ARG A 59 -8.79 -13.98 -12.97
C ARG A 59 -9.48 -13.11 -14.00
N CYS A 60 -8.91 -12.99 -15.16
CA CYS A 60 -9.58 -12.37 -16.29
C CYS A 60 -10.77 -13.23 -16.73
N GLY A 61 -11.80 -12.58 -17.30
CA GLY A 61 -13.01 -13.27 -17.72
C GLY A 61 -12.79 -14.14 -18.97
N ASP A 62 -11.96 -13.67 -19.88
CA ASP A 62 -11.66 -14.30 -21.18
C ASP A 62 -10.30 -13.83 -21.72
N GLU A 63 -9.94 -14.28 -22.92
CA GLU A 63 -8.68 -13.90 -23.56
C GLU A 63 -8.61 -12.41 -23.93
N PRO A 64 -9.64 -11.78 -24.50
CA PRO A 64 -9.66 -10.33 -24.72
C PRO A 64 -9.42 -9.51 -23.44
N ALA A 65 -10.06 -9.87 -22.32
CA ALA A 65 -9.85 -9.25 -21.02
C ALA A 65 -8.40 -9.43 -20.51
N THR A 66 -7.81 -10.59 -20.77
CA THR A 66 -6.41 -10.89 -20.43
C THR A 66 -5.45 -9.97 -21.19
N GLU A 67 -5.65 -9.82 -22.51
CA GLU A 67 -4.82 -8.96 -23.35
C GLU A 67 -5.03 -7.46 -23.01
N GLU A 68 -6.25 -7.06 -22.68
CA GLU A 68 -6.53 -5.70 -22.21
C GLU A 68 -5.78 -5.40 -20.89
N LEU A 69 -5.76 -6.35 -19.95
CA LEU A 69 -5.03 -6.19 -18.70
C LEU A 69 -3.51 -6.15 -18.91
N LYS A 70 -2.96 -7.02 -19.78
CA LYS A 70 -1.53 -6.96 -20.14
C LYS A 70 -1.16 -5.63 -20.77
N ALA A 71 -1.96 -5.13 -21.70
CA ALA A 71 -1.75 -3.82 -22.32
C ALA A 71 -1.83 -2.68 -21.30
N HIS A 72 -2.73 -2.77 -20.31
CA HIS A 72 -2.84 -1.83 -19.21
C HIS A 72 -1.58 -1.82 -18.33
N LEU A 73 -1.09 -2.99 -17.91
CA LEU A 73 0.13 -3.14 -17.10
C LEU A 73 1.36 -2.61 -17.85
N PHE A 74 1.49 -2.93 -19.14
CA PHE A 74 2.58 -2.42 -19.97
C PHE A 74 2.53 -0.90 -20.10
N ARG A 75 1.36 -0.33 -20.42
CA ARG A 75 1.20 1.10 -20.67
C ARG A 75 1.47 1.96 -19.44
N LEU A 76 1.01 1.53 -18.25
CA LEU A 76 1.12 2.32 -17.03
C LEU A 76 2.42 2.08 -16.26
N TYR A 77 2.94 0.85 -16.31
CA TYR A 77 4.05 0.44 -15.44
C TYR A 77 5.23 -0.16 -16.20
N GLY A 78 5.12 -0.41 -17.51
CA GLY A 78 6.15 -1.10 -18.28
C GLY A 78 6.25 -2.60 -17.95
N ILE A 79 5.22 -3.19 -17.33
CA ILE A 79 5.21 -4.60 -16.91
C ILE A 79 4.71 -5.47 -18.07
N TYR A 80 5.53 -6.42 -18.50
CA TYR A 80 5.20 -7.37 -19.56
C TYR A 80 5.66 -8.82 -19.26
N ASP A 81 6.53 -9.01 -18.27
CA ASP A 81 7.01 -10.29 -17.77
C ASP A 81 7.34 -10.21 -16.26
N ARG A 82 7.82 -11.32 -15.69
CA ARG A 82 8.21 -11.41 -14.28
C ARG A 82 9.34 -10.41 -13.95
N GLU A 83 10.37 -10.31 -14.78
CA GLU A 83 11.53 -9.47 -14.51
C GLU A 83 11.14 -7.99 -14.46
N SER A 84 10.32 -7.52 -15.39
CA SER A 84 9.80 -6.15 -15.40
C SER A 84 8.90 -5.87 -14.20
N LEU A 85 8.08 -6.84 -13.75
CA LEU A 85 7.31 -6.71 -12.51
C LEU A 85 8.21 -6.58 -11.28
N GLU A 86 9.20 -7.44 -11.14
CA GLU A 86 10.16 -7.40 -10.03
C GLU A 86 10.91 -6.06 -10.01
N LYS A 87 11.36 -5.58 -11.17
CA LYS A 87 12.02 -4.28 -11.31
C LYS A 87 11.13 -3.13 -10.86
N VAL A 88 9.89 -3.06 -11.34
CA VAL A 88 8.91 -2.03 -10.92
C VAL A 88 8.67 -2.08 -9.43
N CYS A 89 8.47 -3.29 -8.87
CA CYS A 89 8.27 -3.46 -7.45
C CYS A 89 9.49 -3.02 -6.62
N MET A 90 10.69 -3.22 -7.09
CA MET A 90 11.92 -2.82 -6.40
C MET A 90 12.21 -1.32 -6.54
N GLU A 91 12.06 -0.76 -7.73
CA GLU A 91 12.44 0.64 -8.00
C GLU A 91 11.40 1.66 -7.51
N GLN A 92 10.10 1.33 -7.63
CA GLN A 92 9.04 2.31 -7.35
C GLN A 92 8.55 2.32 -5.90
N PHE A 93 8.62 1.21 -5.20
CA PHE A 93 7.84 1.07 -3.97
C PHE A 93 8.60 0.79 -2.67
N THR A 94 9.89 0.78 -2.52
CA THR A 94 10.54 0.67 -1.20
C THR A 94 12.04 0.69 -1.19
N SER A 95 12.64 0.51 -2.34
CA SER A 95 14.07 0.61 -2.47
C SER A 95 14.44 1.81 -3.32
N GLY A 96 13.44 2.61 -3.67
CA GLY A 96 13.68 3.88 -4.31
C GLY A 96 14.63 4.66 -3.43
N ARG A 97 15.78 5.03 -3.97
CA ARG A 97 16.81 5.81 -3.29
C ARG A 97 16.23 7.04 -2.57
N GLU A 98 15.12 7.56 -3.10
CA GLU A 98 14.37 8.67 -2.52
C GLU A 98 13.64 8.28 -1.23
N TYR A 99 13.01 7.10 -1.19
CA TYR A 99 12.30 6.65 0.01
C TYR A 99 13.27 6.34 1.16
N GLU A 100 14.39 5.68 0.89
CA GLU A 100 15.45 5.48 1.87
C GLU A 100 16.04 6.81 2.34
N GLN A 101 16.22 7.77 1.44
CA GLN A 101 16.64 9.12 1.79
C GLN A 101 15.64 9.79 2.73
N PHE A 102 14.33 9.64 2.53
CA PHE A 102 13.31 10.21 3.39
C PHE A 102 13.18 9.49 4.73
N MET A 103 13.34 8.17 4.75
CA MET A 103 13.35 7.43 6.01
C MET A 103 14.52 7.82 6.91
N THR A 104 15.63 8.26 6.35
CA THR A 104 16.75 8.83 7.12
C THR A 104 16.42 10.19 7.75
N PHE A 105 15.50 10.97 7.18
CA PHE A 105 15.00 12.19 7.85
C PHE A 105 14.09 11.89 9.03
N TRP A 106 13.48 10.72 9.05
CA TRP A 106 12.74 10.24 10.22
C TRP A 106 13.64 10.03 11.44
N CYS A 107 14.93 9.78 11.20
CA CYS A 107 15.94 9.50 12.22
C CYS A 107 16.83 10.71 12.56
N ASP A 108 16.42 11.94 12.21
CA ASP A 108 17.03 13.22 12.60
C ASP A 108 18.31 13.67 11.86
N ALA A 109 18.82 12.96 10.87
CA ALA A 109 19.95 13.46 10.09
C ALA A 109 19.88 13.04 8.61
N PRO A 110 20.09 13.96 7.67
CA PRO A 110 20.28 13.59 6.27
C PRO A 110 21.54 12.75 6.11
N LEU A 111 21.47 11.71 5.27
CA LEU A 111 22.64 10.86 4.94
C LEU A 111 23.63 11.55 3.96
N PHE A 112 23.32 12.76 3.50
CA PHE A 112 24.11 13.49 2.53
C PHE A 112 24.12 14.98 2.86
N ASP A 113 25.15 15.66 2.39
CA ASP A 113 25.26 17.10 2.57
C ASP A 113 24.32 17.83 1.58
N LEU A 114 23.39 18.60 2.14
CA LEU A 114 22.46 19.41 1.35
C LEU A 114 23.18 20.51 0.55
N GLU A 115 24.36 20.93 0.99
CA GLU A 115 25.16 21.96 0.31
C GLU A 115 25.80 21.41 -0.98
N GLU A 116 25.97 20.09 -1.09
CA GLU A 116 26.48 19.41 -2.29
C GLU A 116 25.43 19.26 -3.40
N LEU A 117 24.12 19.49 -3.09
CA LEU A 117 23.07 19.40 -4.08
C LEU A 117 23.02 20.66 -4.96
N GLU A 118 22.80 20.44 -6.25
CA GLU A 118 22.42 21.51 -7.17
C GLU A 118 21.09 22.16 -6.73
N GLU A 119 20.86 23.40 -7.12
CA GLU A 119 19.71 24.20 -6.65
C GLU A 119 18.36 23.50 -6.92
N GLU A 120 18.22 22.83 -8.08
CA GLU A 120 17.01 22.09 -8.43
C GLU A 120 16.82 20.85 -7.52
N GLY A 121 17.88 20.11 -7.27
CA GLY A 121 17.89 18.98 -6.35
C GLY A 121 17.55 19.39 -4.92
N ARG A 122 18.08 20.51 -4.46
CA ARG A 122 17.79 21.09 -3.13
C ARG A 122 16.32 21.47 -3.00
N ARG A 123 15.74 22.17 -3.98
CA ARG A 123 14.33 22.55 -3.99
C ARG A 123 13.40 21.35 -4.01
N ALA A 124 13.72 20.35 -4.83
CA ALA A 124 12.96 19.09 -4.88
C ALA A 124 12.99 18.39 -3.53
N PHE A 125 14.16 18.31 -2.92
CA PHE A 125 14.38 17.76 -1.59
C PHE A 125 13.58 18.51 -0.51
N GLU A 126 13.69 19.83 -0.41
CA GLU A 126 12.97 20.66 0.57
C GLU A 126 11.45 20.49 0.43
N THR A 127 10.96 20.42 -0.80
CA THR A 127 9.53 20.20 -1.08
C THR A 127 9.08 18.84 -0.55
N ARG A 128 9.82 17.78 -0.81
CA ARG A 128 9.51 16.42 -0.34
C ARG A 128 9.65 16.28 1.16
N PHE A 129 10.71 16.85 1.74
CA PHE A 129 10.90 16.89 3.18
C PHE A 129 9.72 17.58 3.90
N LYS A 130 9.28 18.72 3.37
CA LYS A 130 8.13 19.45 3.90
C LYS A 130 6.86 18.62 3.87
N ARG A 131 6.64 17.83 2.79
CA ARG A 131 5.51 16.91 2.69
C ARG A 131 5.64 15.75 3.68
N ALA A 132 6.79 15.11 3.75
CA ALA A 132 7.04 14.02 4.68
C ALA A 132 6.83 14.46 6.13
N SER A 133 7.32 15.64 6.50
CA SER A 133 7.16 16.24 7.81
C SER A 133 5.68 16.49 8.18
N LEU A 134 4.82 16.73 7.19
CA LEU A 134 3.39 16.90 7.40
C LEU A 134 2.72 15.61 7.85
N PHE A 135 3.15 14.46 7.33
CA PHE A 135 2.57 13.15 7.65
C PHE A 135 3.22 12.48 8.87
N ARG A 136 4.46 12.86 9.21
CA ARG A 136 5.22 12.26 10.31
C ARG A 136 4.44 12.10 11.63
N PRO A 137 3.64 13.08 12.11
CA PRO A 137 2.87 12.94 13.34
C PRO A 137 1.87 11.78 13.35
N TYR A 138 1.44 11.33 12.16
CA TYR A 138 0.40 10.31 11.99
C TYR A 138 0.97 8.92 11.67
N VAL A 139 2.05 8.86 10.93
CA VAL A 139 2.66 7.59 10.50
C VAL A 139 3.86 7.17 11.34
N GLY A 140 4.54 8.11 12.01
CA GLY A 140 5.69 7.84 12.85
C GLY A 140 6.81 7.11 12.10
N GLU A 141 7.51 6.20 12.79
CA GLU A 141 8.58 5.37 12.21
C GLU A 141 8.10 4.37 11.14
N ARG A 142 6.79 4.13 11.07
CA ARG A 142 6.18 3.25 10.04
C ARG A 142 6.26 3.85 8.65
N GLY A 143 6.42 5.19 8.55
CA GLY A 143 6.47 5.89 7.28
C GLY A 143 5.33 5.53 6.35
N PHE A 144 5.64 5.28 5.07
CA PHE A 144 4.66 4.99 4.01
C PHE A 144 4.69 3.53 3.55
N TYR A 145 5.22 2.60 4.36
CA TYR A 145 5.33 1.19 3.97
C TYR A 145 3.99 0.55 3.55
N ALA A 146 2.88 0.98 4.16
CA ALA A 146 1.57 0.46 3.79
C ALA A 146 1.20 0.78 2.34
N TRP A 147 1.56 1.97 1.83
CA TRP A 147 1.35 2.32 0.43
C TRP A 147 2.12 1.39 -0.50
N ASP A 148 3.42 1.23 -0.25
CA ASP A 148 4.27 0.36 -1.05
C ASP A 148 3.78 -1.10 -1.05
N ILE A 149 3.41 -1.62 0.13
CA ILE A 149 2.87 -2.97 0.29
C ILE A 149 1.58 -3.13 -0.51
N ASN A 150 0.65 -2.17 -0.39
CA ASN A 150 -0.63 -2.18 -1.11
C ASN A 150 -0.42 -2.22 -2.63
N GLU A 151 0.46 -1.36 -3.17
CA GLU A 151 0.73 -1.27 -4.61
C GLU A 151 1.42 -2.53 -5.14
N ARG A 152 2.44 -3.03 -4.46
CA ARG A 152 3.16 -4.24 -4.88
C ARG A 152 2.27 -5.47 -4.91
N ILE A 153 1.49 -5.70 -3.86
CA ILE A 153 0.56 -6.83 -3.82
C ILE A 153 -0.53 -6.62 -4.87
N GLY A 154 -1.01 -5.38 -5.06
CA GLY A 154 -1.97 -5.03 -6.10
C GLY A 154 -1.47 -5.37 -7.50
N LEU A 155 -0.26 -4.95 -7.86
CA LEU A 155 0.37 -5.28 -9.15
C LEU A 155 0.60 -6.79 -9.31
N GLY A 156 1.08 -7.47 -8.26
CA GLY A 156 1.23 -8.93 -8.25
C GLY A 156 -0.08 -9.66 -8.53
N ARG A 157 -1.20 -9.20 -7.95
CA ARG A 157 -2.55 -9.76 -8.23
C ARG A 157 -2.95 -9.59 -9.68
N LEU A 158 -2.68 -8.42 -10.28
CA LEU A 158 -2.98 -8.16 -11.69
C LEU A 158 -2.09 -8.99 -12.61
N ALA A 159 -0.81 -9.08 -12.31
CA ALA A 159 0.15 -9.90 -13.07
C ALA A 159 -0.23 -11.40 -13.02
N CYS A 160 -0.67 -11.88 -11.86
CA CYS A 160 -1.18 -13.25 -11.71
C CYS A 160 -2.48 -13.46 -12.51
N ALA A 161 -3.39 -12.48 -12.53
CA ALA A 161 -4.66 -12.57 -13.24
C ALA A 161 -4.51 -12.76 -14.76
N CYS A 162 -3.49 -12.12 -15.34
CA CYS A 162 -3.21 -12.21 -16.78
C CYS A 162 -2.08 -13.20 -17.13
N GLY A 163 -1.60 -14.00 -16.18
CA GLY A 163 -0.64 -15.08 -16.41
C GLY A 163 0.81 -14.62 -16.64
N ILE A 164 1.17 -13.40 -16.26
CA ILE A 164 2.58 -12.92 -16.24
C ILE A 164 3.37 -13.66 -15.17
N ILE A 165 2.75 -13.94 -14.02
CA ILE A 165 3.28 -14.79 -12.96
C ILE A 165 2.22 -15.83 -12.55
N ASP A 166 2.65 -16.92 -11.98
CA ASP A 166 1.78 -17.91 -11.35
C ASP A 166 1.57 -17.59 -9.86
N ARG A 167 0.75 -18.43 -9.21
CA ARG A 167 0.44 -18.28 -7.79
C ARG A 167 1.66 -18.45 -6.89
N GLU A 168 2.53 -19.40 -7.19
CA GLU A 168 3.72 -19.70 -6.40
C GLU A 168 4.66 -18.49 -6.41
N THR A 169 4.91 -17.94 -7.58
CA THR A 169 5.68 -16.70 -7.75
C THR A 169 5.04 -15.52 -7.02
N PHE A 170 3.70 -15.40 -7.07
CA PHE A 170 2.98 -14.36 -6.31
C PHE A 170 3.22 -14.50 -4.80
N ASP A 171 3.11 -15.72 -4.26
CA ASP A 171 3.29 -15.98 -2.83
C ASP A 171 4.76 -15.69 -2.42
N GLU A 172 5.76 -16.03 -3.26
CA GLU A 172 7.17 -15.69 -3.06
C GLU A 172 7.41 -14.18 -3.01
N LEU A 173 6.93 -13.44 -4.01
CA LEU A 173 7.14 -11.99 -4.14
C LEU A 173 6.46 -11.20 -3.01
N THR A 174 5.37 -11.72 -2.46
CA THR A 174 4.59 -11.03 -1.42
C THR A 174 4.99 -11.42 0.01
N ASP A 175 5.78 -12.47 0.20
CA ASP A 175 6.19 -12.96 1.53
C ASP A 175 6.85 -11.88 2.38
N TYR A 176 7.80 -11.16 1.81
CA TYR A 176 8.48 -10.07 2.51
C TYR A 176 7.53 -8.93 2.89
N GLN A 177 6.55 -8.63 2.02
CA GLN A 177 5.56 -7.57 2.24
C GLN A 177 4.64 -7.90 3.43
N VAL A 178 4.21 -9.16 3.53
CA VAL A 178 3.40 -9.65 4.64
C VAL A 178 4.13 -9.54 5.95
N ARG A 179 5.38 -10.02 6.01
CA ARG A 179 6.21 -9.92 7.22
C ARG A 179 6.43 -8.45 7.63
N LYS A 180 6.71 -7.59 6.67
CA LYS A 180 6.88 -6.15 6.90
C LYS A 180 5.59 -5.53 7.46
N ALA A 181 4.43 -5.85 6.88
CA ALA A 181 3.15 -5.38 7.38
C ALA A 181 2.91 -5.78 8.83
N GLN A 182 3.22 -7.03 9.20
CA GLN A 182 3.05 -7.53 10.57
C GLN A 182 4.00 -6.89 11.59
N VAL A 183 5.18 -6.47 11.16
CA VAL A 183 6.14 -5.77 12.04
C VAL A 183 5.69 -4.34 12.33
N PHE A 184 5.18 -3.64 11.30
CA PHE A 184 4.92 -2.21 11.41
C PHE A 184 3.47 -1.86 11.76
N TYR A 185 2.50 -2.76 11.53
CA TYR A 185 1.07 -2.48 11.74
C TYR A 185 0.41 -3.58 12.57
N HIS A 186 -0.61 -3.19 13.32
CA HIS A 186 -1.37 -4.10 14.18
C HIS A 186 -2.87 -4.07 13.89
N THR A 187 -3.32 -3.09 13.11
CA THR A 187 -4.72 -2.92 12.71
C THR A 187 -4.82 -2.43 11.27
N PHE A 188 -5.96 -2.70 10.63
CA PHE A 188 -6.26 -2.13 9.32
C PHE A 188 -6.45 -0.60 9.37
N LYS A 189 -6.80 -0.02 10.52
CA LYS A 189 -6.88 1.43 10.69
C LYS A 189 -5.50 2.08 10.59
N ASP A 190 -4.52 1.57 11.31
CA ASP A 190 -3.14 2.07 11.25
C ASP A 190 -2.55 1.90 9.85
N TYR A 191 -2.82 0.74 9.23
CA TYR A 191 -2.41 0.45 7.87
C TYR A 191 -3.03 1.43 6.87
N ALA A 192 -4.34 1.73 7.00
CA ALA A 192 -5.05 2.69 6.15
C ALA A 192 -4.44 4.09 6.22
N VAL A 193 -4.17 4.60 7.42
CA VAL A 193 -3.55 5.92 7.61
C VAL A 193 -2.21 6.00 6.88
N SER A 194 -1.32 5.03 7.09
CA SER A 194 -0.03 5.00 6.42
C SER A 194 -0.16 4.86 4.90
N CYS A 195 -1.09 4.05 4.42
CA CYS A 195 -1.35 3.85 3.00
C CYS A 195 -1.82 5.15 2.33
N ILE A 196 -2.76 5.88 2.94
CA ILE A 196 -3.28 7.13 2.39
C ILE A 196 -2.20 8.23 2.43
N CYS A 197 -1.46 8.35 3.53
CA CYS A 197 -0.36 9.30 3.62
C CYS A 197 0.70 9.05 2.54
N GLY A 198 1.04 7.79 2.27
CA GLY A 198 1.96 7.41 1.20
C GLY A 198 1.43 7.75 -0.18
N ALA A 199 0.14 7.46 -0.45
CA ALA A 199 -0.50 7.81 -1.72
C ALA A 199 -0.44 9.31 -2.00
N VAL A 200 -0.68 10.14 -0.99
CA VAL A 200 -0.64 11.62 -1.14
C VAL A 200 0.79 12.14 -1.27
N TYR A 201 1.72 11.51 -0.55
CA TYR A 201 3.15 11.84 -0.66
C TYR A 201 3.69 11.59 -2.07
N ASP A 202 3.27 10.50 -2.71
CA ASP A 202 3.73 10.03 -4.02
C ASP A 202 3.12 10.82 -5.21
N VAL A 203 2.23 11.79 -4.96
CA VAL A 203 1.60 12.59 -6.02
C VAL A 203 2.65 13.37 -6.83
N PRO A 204 2.77 13.11 -8.15
CA PRO A 204 3.71 13.82 -9.01
C PRO A 204 3.42 15.32 -9.05
N GLY A 205 4.46 16.15 -9.01
CA GLY A 205 4.31 17.61 -9.05
C GLY A 205 3.72 18.23 -7.78
N GLY A 206 2.76 17.59 -7.18
CA GLY A 206 2.16 17.79 -5.87
C GLY A 206 1.80 19.20 -5.49
N ASP A 207 0.96 19.84 -6.27
CA ASP A 207 0.28 21.01 -5.78
C ASP A 207 -0.77 20.64 -4.69
N GLU A 208 -1.28 21.63 -3.99
CA GLU A 208 -2.20 21.42 -2.87
C GLU A 208 -3.53 20.80 -3.32
N GLU A 209 -4.01 21.12 -4.49
CA GLU A 209 -5.28 20.61 -5.03
C GLU A 209 -5.16 19.15 -5.46
N ASP A 210 -4.04 18.77 -6.08
CA ASP A 210 -3.76 17.38 -6.43
C ASP A 210 -3.64 16.53 -5.17
N MET A 211 -2.90 16.99 -4.15
CA MET A 211 -2.77 16.30 -2.87
C MET A 211 -4.13 16.09 -2.20
N LEU A 212 -4.99 17.11 -2.18
CA LEU A 212 -6.34 17.02 -1.60
C LEU A 212 -7.23 16.05 -2.39
N SER A 213 -7.14 16.06 -3.71
CA SER A 213 -7.90 15.16 -4.58
C SER A 213 -7.50 13.70 -4.37
N PHE A 214 -6.20 13.42 -4.28
CA PHE A 214 -5.68 12.08 -3.98
C PHE A 214 -6.04 11.62 -2.56
N LEU A 215 -5.99 12.53 -1.60
CA LEU A 215 -6.39 12.25 -0.23
C LEU A 215 -7.87 11.86 -0.16
N ASP A 216 -8.76 12.63 -0.78
CA ASP A 216 -10.20 12.34 -0.80
C ASP A 216 -10.52 11.01 -1.50
N LEU A 217 -9.85 10.74 -2.64
CA LEU A 217 -10.00 9.47 -3.32
C LEU A 217 -9.63 8.29 -2.43
N ASN A 218 -8.41 8.27 -1.89
CA ASN A 218 -7.92 7.15 -1.08
C ASN A 218 -8.67 7.05 0.27
N ARG A 219 -9.11 8.19 0.85
CA ARG A 219 -10.01 8.23 2.00
C ARG A 219 -11.29 7.44 1.72
N LYS A 220 -12.01 7.73 0.63
CA LYS A 220 -13.25 7.02 0.26
C LYS A 220 -13.03 5.52 0.11
N LEU A 221 -11.91 5.10 -0.51
CA LEU A 221 -11.58 3.70 -0.68
C LEU A 221 -11.30 3.02 0.67
N ALA A 222 -10.55 3.64 1.55
CA ALA A 222 -10.24 3.10 2.87
C ALA A 222 -11.48 3.02 3.76
N LEU A 223 -12.32 4.06 3.77
CA LEU A 223 -13.57 4.06 4.53
C LEU A 223 -14.52 2.95 4.07
N HIS A 224 -14.65 2.73 2.74
CA HIS A 224 -15.41 1.61 2.19
C HIS A 224 -14.91 0.24 2.67
N LEU A 225 -13.60 0.08 2.88
CA LEU A 225 -13.04 -1.15 3.42
C LEU A 225 -13.25 -1.31 4.93
N LEU A 226 -13.31 -0.20 5.67
CA LEU A 226 -13.44 -0.15 7.13
C LEU A 226 -14.89 -0.03 7.61
N GLU A 227 -15.84 0.36 6.77
CA GLU A 227 -17.26 0.46 7.14
C GLU A 227 -17.87 -0.89 7.51
N GLU A 228 -19.01 -0.89 8.19
CA GLU A 228 -19.74 -2.11 8.51
C GLU A 228 -20.02 -2.94 7.25
N GLY A 229 -19.51 -4.14 7.25
CA GLY A 229 -19.60 -5.03 6.08
C GLY A 229 -18.44 -4.89 5.09
N GLY A 230 -17.54 -3.94 5.26
CA GLY A 230 -16.32 -3.80 4.46
C GLY A 230 -15.32 -4.93 4.67
N ALA A 231 -14.37 -5.06 3.74
CA ALA A 231 -13.42 -6.18 3.77
C ALA A 231 -12.47 -6.12 4.96
N TRP A 232 -12.01 -4.94 5.35
CA TRP A 232 -11.15 -4.76 6.52
C TRP A 232 -11.94 -4.82 7.83
N TYR A 233 -13.18 -4.40 7.84
CA TYR A 233 -14.07 -4.53 8.99
C TYR A 233 -14.33 -6.01 9.35
N ARG A 234 -14.62 -6.85 8.34
CA ARG A 234 -15.04 -8.26 8.54
C ARG A 234 -13.90 -9.20 8.91
N ASN A 235 -12.64 -8.79 8.74
CA ASN A 235 -11.50 -9.68 8.87
C ASN A 235 -10.55 -9.22 9.96
N ALA A 236 -10.06 -10.17 10.76
CA ALA A 236 -9.04 -9.91 11.77
C ALA A 236 -7.69 -9.56 11.12
N TRP A 237 -6.92 -8.72 11.80
CA TRP A 237 -5.50 -8.54 11.45
C TRP A 237 -4.75 -9.83 11.76
N TYR A 238 -4.07 -10.38 10.75
CA TYR A 238 -3.35 -11.63 10.89
C TYR A 238 -2.08 -11.47 11.74
N CYS A 239 -1.94 -12.29 12.79
CA CYS A 239 -0.77 -12.27 13.67
C CYS A 239 -0.09 -13.63 13.70
N LEU A 240 1.19 -13.70 13.32
CA LEU A 240 1.98 -14.94 13.32
C LEU A 240 2.17 -15.58 14.72
N LEU A 241 2.04 -14.77 15.78
CA LEU A 241 2.33 -15.22 17.14
C LEU A 241 1.34 -16.26 17.69
N TYR A 242 0.17 -16.41 17.03
CA TYR A 242 -0.87 -17.36 17.45
C TYR A 242 -0.91 -18.66 16.65
N THR A 243 -0.07 -18.82 15.61
CA THR A 243 -0.14 -19.97 14.69
C THR A 243 0.95 -21.02 14.90
N SER A 244 1.89 -20.80 15.82
CA SER A 244 2.86 -21.83 16.21
C SER A 244 2.37 -22.51 17.48
N PRO A 245 2.04 -23.81 17.45
CA PRO A 245 1.80 -24.57 18.69
C PRO A 245 3.01 -24.40 19.59
N SER A 246 2.78 -24.08 20.85
CA SER A 246 3.87 -24.06 21.84
C SER A 246 4.53 -25.43 21.87
N PRO A 247 5.89 -25.54 21.93
CA PRO A 247 6.54 -26.80 22.08
C PRO A 247 6.13 -27.58 23.35
N ARG A 248 5.30 -26.99 24.21
CA ARG A 248 4.76 -27.59 25.43
C ARG A 248 3.42 -28.32 25.27
N ASP A 249 2.80 -28.22 24.08
CA ASP A 249 1.51 -28.86 23.82
C ASP A 249 1.67 -30.24 23.14
N THR A 250 2.89 -30.79 23.13
CA THR A 250 3.24 -32.12 22.57
C THR A 250 3.77 -33.09 23.61
N GLU A 251 3.40 -32.95 24.89
CA GLU A 251 3.61 -33.97 25.91
C GLU A 251 2.32 -34.67 26.34
#